data_ab28f957f61e14f6788a804a9ffc635a
#
_entry.id   ab28f957f61e14f6788a804a9ffc635a
#
_cell.length_a   1.000
_cell.length_b   1.000
_cell.length_c   1.000
_cell.angle_alpha   90.00
_cell.angle_beta   90.00
_cell.angle_gamma   90.00
#
_symmetry.space_group_name_H-M   'P 1'
#
loop_
_entity.id
_entity.type
_entity.pdbx_description
1 polymer ?
#
loop_
_entity_poly.entity_id
_entity_poly.type
_entity_poly.pdbx_seq_one_letter_code
_entity_poly.pdbx_strand_id
1 'polypeptide(L)'
;MNNIEEISISELSFDPSNVRRHSNRNIDAIKDSLNAFGQQRPILVDRRGVVLAGNGTMAAAKALGWKTIRVLRSELEGAEAIAYAIADNRTAELAEWDQEGLLRQLNALQIESEDLFNASGFEMSDLDALISDLDERLDDAEAFQEDDQNGIEEDWDQSPDIVQAETTKGEVIEIGSQTVVCADCIETISQLPDNSVDSICTDPPYGIGFMGKGWDCSVPGSDFAEQAFRVLKPGGHIVAFAATRTVHRLTVALEDAGFEIRDLISWLQWQGFPKSMDISKAFDASVGAEREVLQTKTGPKPGTHGGSGKYGHGEDRSITAPASDLAKQWNGWGTALKPAQEPAILARKPLEGTLVDNFSKWGVGGLNIDATRIPFGDPAWPGPQGHEDLDAKQRQQSTPNINLRSVRPGQVWDMFKENGRWPANIYYCSKPSRNEKEQGCDDLQGMSGADAVSRKEGSAGMNNPRAGAGRTASHVANHHPTVKPVNLMRWLLRLITPKGGKVLEPFAGSGTTLVAAQLEGFSCYGIEREPSYCDIIRARVKHAVGDHDV
;
A
#
# COMPACT_ATOMS: atom_id res chain seq x y z
N MET A 1 -14.05 -12.32 -47.52
CA MET A 1 -14.25 -11.11 -46.67
C MET A 1 -15.45 -11.40 -45.78
N ASN A 2 -15.26 -11.41 -44.49
CA ASN A 2 -16.36 -11.67 -43.56
C ASN A 2 -17.29 -10.44 -43.58
N ASN A 3 -18.53 -10.60 -44.05
CA ASN A 3 -19.53 -9.54 -44.07
C ASN A 3 -20.16 -9.36 -42.69
N ILE A 4 -20.35 -8.08 -42.28
CA ILE A 4 -21.14 -7.76 -41.09
C ILE A 4 -22.61 -7.97 -41.44
N GLU A 5 -23.30 -8.76 -40.65
CA GLU A 5 -24.73 -9.09 -40.77
C GLU A 5 -25.49 -8.48 -39.60
N GLU A 6 -26.73 -8.10 -39.80
CA GLU A 6 -27.65 -7.74 -38.74
C GLU A 6 -28.60 -8.89 -38.50
N ILE A 7 -28.54 -9.49 -37.30
CA ILE A 7 -29.26 -10.73 -36.97
C ILE A 7 -30.19 -10.48 -35.77
N SER A 8 -31.32 -11.16 -35.74
CA SER A 8 -32.22 -11.14 -34.60
C SER A 8 -31.52 -11.75 -33.37
N ILE A 9 -31.57 -11.03 -32.22
CA ILE A 9 -31.00 -11.53 -30.95
C ILE A 9 -31.62 -12.87 -30.54
N SER A 10 -32.85 -13.16 -30.96
CA SER A 10 -33.52 -14.45 -30.69
C SER A 10 -32.90 -15.63 -31.45
N GLU A 11 -32.14 -15.40 -32.51
CA GLU A 11 -31.43 -16.43 -33.27
C GLU A 11 -30.04 -16.72 -32.74
N LEU A 12 -29.59 -15.96 -31.74
CA LEU A 12 -28.26 -16.08 -31.14
C LEU A 12 -28.32 -16.76 -29.78
N SER A 13 -27.29 -17.52 -29.46
CA SER A 13 -27.13 -18.17 -28.16
C SER A 13 -25.79 -17.81 -27.51
N PHE A 14 -25.80 -17.73 -26.19
CA PHE A 14 -24.55 -17.61 -25.42
C PHE A 14 -23.75 -18.91 -25.54
N ASP A 15 -22.43 -18.77 -25.57
CA ASP A 15 -21.55 -19.93 -25.50
C ASP A 15 -21.66 -20.58 -24.11
N PRO A 16 -22.12 -21.85 -24.03
CA PRO A 16 -22.20 -22.56 -22.75
C PRO A 16 -20.86 -22.80 -22.09
N SER A 17 -19.77 -22.73 -22.87
CA SER A 17 -18.37 -22.86 -22.40
C SER A 17 -17.70 -21.55 -22.09
N ASN A 18 -18.41 -20.41 -22.19
CA ASN A 18 -17.86 -19.11 -21.86
C ASN A 18 -17.45 -19.02 -20.39
N VAL A 19 -16.16 -18.84 -20.15
CA VAL A 19 -15.57 -18.76 -18.80
C VAL A 19 -15.58 -17.35 -18.22
N ARG A 20 -15.92 -16.32 -19.03
CA ARG A 20 -15.97 -14.92 -18.57
C ARG A 20 -17.35 -14.58 -18.02
N ARG A 21 -17.39 -14.11 -16.78
CA ARG A 21 -18.62 -13.63 -16.12
C ARG A 21 -18.67 -12.11 -16.12
N HIS A 22 -19.84 -11.59 -16.37
CA HIS A 22 -20.12 -10.16 -16.35
C HIS A 22 -20.89 -9.82 -15.07
N SER A 23 -20.35 -8.94 -14.23
CA SER A 23 -21.05 -8.38 -13.07
C SER A 23 -22.19 -7.45 -13.55
N ASN A 24 -23.14 -7.14 -12.67
CA ASN A 24 -24.17 -6.15 -12.98
C ASN A 24 -23.58 -4.80 -13.37
N ARG A 25 -22.56 -4.32 -12.62
CA ARG A 25 -21.81 -3.09 -12.94
C ARG A 25 -21.24 -3.12 -14.36
N ASN A 26 -20.63 -4.25 -14.76
CA ASN A 26 -20.07 -4.37 -16.11
C ASN A 26 -21.17 -4.34 -17.19
N ILE A 27 -22.30 -5.01 -16.97
CA ILE A 27 -23.43 -4.98 -17.90
C ILE A 27 -24.02 -3.57 -17.99
N ASP A 28 -24.14 -2.84 -16.88
CA ASP A 28 -24.65 -1.47 -16.85
C ASP A 28 -23.71 -0.52 -17.60
N ALA A 29 -22.41 -0.61 -17.40
CA ALA A 29 -21.42 0.16 -18.17
C ALA A 29 -21.51 -0.11 -19.69
N ILE A 30 -21.70 -1.37 -20.11
CA ILE A 30 -21.90 -1.71 -21.52
C ILE A 30 -23.21 -1.13 -22.04
N LYS A 31 -24.29 -1.14 -21.24
CA LYS A 31 -25.59 -0.54 -21.63
C LYS A 31 -25.45 0.97 -21.87
N ASP A 32 -24.75 1.66 -20.96
CA ASP A 32 -24.53 3.11 -21.09
C ASP A 32 -23.70 3.42 -22.35
N SER A 33 -22.67 2.65 -22.61
CA SER A 33 -21.89 2.73 -23.84
C SER A 33 -22.73 2.47 -25.10
N LEU A 34 -23.59 1.44 -25.07
CA LEU A 34 -24.48 1.13 -26.22
C LEU A 34 -25.55 2.22 -26.42
N ASN A 35 -26.03 2.84 -25.35
CA ASN A 35 -27.00 3.95 -25.44
C ASN A 35 -26.35 5.20 -26.02
N ALA A 36 -25.13 5.55 -25.59
CA ALA A 36 -24.43 6.74 -26.03
C ALA A 36 -23.87 6.62 -27.46
N PHE A 37 -23.26 5.48 -27.80
CA PHE A 37 -22.51 5.33 -29.05
C PHE A 37 -23.13 4.36 -30.03
N GLY A 38 -24.16 3.61 -29.64
CA GLY A 38 -24.64 2.47 -30.40
C GLY A 38 -23.59 1.35 -30.48
N GLN A 39 -23.88 0.32 -31.26
CA GLN A 39 -22.93 -0.75 -31.46
C GLN A 39 -21.82 -0.37 -32.41
N GLN A 40 -20.62 -0.10 -31.92
CA GLN A 40 -19.45 0.29 -32.73
C GLN A 40 -18.69 -0.92 -33.28
N ARG A 41 -18.68 -2.05 -32.55
CA ARG A 41 -18.06 -3.32 -32.96
C ARG A 41 -19.11 -4.42 -33.11
N PRO A 42 -19.10 -5.22 -34.21
CA PRO A 42 -19.95 -6.42 -34.30
C PRO A 42 -19.49 -7.45 -33.27
N ILE A 43 -20.41 -8.27 -32.74
CA ILE A 43 -20.05 -9.44 -31.95
C ILE A 43 -19.64 -10.58 -32.90
N LEU A 44 -18.74 -11.45 -32.42
CA LEU A 44 -18.28 -12.60 -33.21
C LEU A 44 -19.12 -13.82 -32.86
N VAL A 45 -19.67 -14.48 -33.89
CA VAL A 45 -20.51 -15.68 -33.75
C VAL A 45 -19.99 -16.81 -34.61
N ASP A 46 -20.24 -18.07 -34.18
CA ASP A 46 -19.98 -19.24 -35.03
C ASP A 46 -21.05 -19.38 -36.12
N ARG A 47 -20.91 -20.40 -36.98
CA ARG A 47 -21.87 -20.69 -38.05
C ARG A 47 -23.28 -20.99 -37.54
N ARG A 48 -23.43 -21.44 -36.29
CA ARG A 48 -24.70 -21.79 -35.65
C ARG A 48 -25.32 -20.64 -34.84
N GLY A 49 -24.66 -19.48 -34.78
CA GLY A 49 -25.14 -18.34 -34.02
C GLY A 49 -24.74 -18.36 -32.54
N VAL A 50 -23.74 -19.16 -32.17
CA VAL A 50 -23.16 -19.14 -30.81
C VAL A 50 -22.14 -18.00 -30.71
N VAL A 51 -22.25 -17.17 -29.68
CA VAL A 51 -21.39 -15.99 -29.50
C VAL A 51 -20.02 -16.39 -28.97
N LEU A 52 -18.98 -16.26 -29.79
CA LEU A 52 -17.59 -16.54 -29.44
C LEU A 52 -16.93 -15.34 -28.71
N ALA A 53 -17.22 -14.09 -29.14
CA ALA A 53 -16.74 -12.88 -28.49
C ALA A 53 -17.84 -11.81 -28.49
N GLY A 54 -17.97 -11.05 -27.38
CA GLY A 54 -19.01 -10.05 -27.19
C GLY A 54 -20.24 -10.52 -26.41
N ASN A 55 -20.11 -11.55 -25.58
CA ASN A 55 -21.19 -12.05 -24.72
C ASN A 55 -21.78 -10.95 -23.82
N GLY A 56 -20.95 -10.07 -23.23
CA GLY A 56 -21.39 -8.91 -22.47
C GLY A 56 -22.22 -7.92 -23.31
N THR A 57 -21.79 -7.65 -24.54
CA THR A 57 -22.51 -6.78 -25.48
C THR A 57 -23.88 -7.36 -25.83
N MET A 58 -23.96 -8.66 -26.10
CA MET A 58 -25.24 -9.32 -26.36
C MET A 58 -26.16 -9.27 -25.14
N ALA A 59 -25.63 -9.51 -23.93
CA ALA A 59 -26.40 -9.45 -22.69
C ALA A 59 -26.96 -8.03 -22.44
N ALA A 60 -26.14 -7.00 -22.62
CA ALA A 60 -26.53 -5.61 -22.48
C ALA A 60 -27.59 -5.19 -23.53
N ALA A 61 -27.38 -5.55 -24.81
CA ALA A 61 -28.33 -5.28 -25.89
C ALA A 61 -29.69 -5.94 -25.62
N LYS A 62 -29.67 -7.18 -25.13
CA LYS A 62 -30.90 -7.90 -24.72
C LYS A 62 -31.60 -7.21 -23.55
N ALA A 63 -30.85 -6.74 -22.56
CA ALA A 63 -31.40 -6.00 -21.42
C ALA A 63 -31.97 -4.62 -21.83
N LEU A 64 -31.40 -3.98 -22.85
CA LEU A 64 -31.93 -2.75 -23.47
C LEU A 64 -33.14 -3.00 -24.38
N GLY A 65 -33.52 -4.24 -24.62
CA GLY A 65 -34.68 -4.59 -25.46
C GLY A 65 -34.43 -4.50 -26.97
N TRP A 66 -33.16 -4.50 -27.39
CA TRP A 66 -32.82 -4.53 -28.82
C TRP A 66 -33.38 -5.76 -29.48
N LYS A 67 -33.84 -5.64 -30.74
CA LYS A 67 -34.36 -6.72 -31.52
C LYS A 67 -33.31 -7.41 -32.39
N THR A 68 -32.37 -6.61 -32.88
CA THR A 68 -31.28 -7.04 -33.77
C THR A 68 -29.96 -6.58 -33.25
N ILE A 69 -28.87 -7.24 -33.66
CA ILE A 69 -27.50 -6.91 -33.32
C ILE A 69 -26.57 -7.21 -34.48
N ARG A 70 -25.56 -6.40 -34.70
CA ARG A 70 -24.56 -6.61 -35.75
C ARG A 70 -23.57 -7.71 -35.34
N VAL A 71 -23.37 -8.68 -36.21
CA VAL A 71 -22.49 -9.82 -35.99
C VAL A 71 -21.47 -9.98 -37.11
N LEU A 72 -20.37 -10.61 -36.80
CA LEU A 72 -19.40 -11.13 -37.76
C LEU A 72 -19.37 -12.66 -37.62
N ARG A 73 -19.54 -13.40 -38.71
CA ARG A 73 -19.47 -14.86 -38.67
C ARG A 73 -18.01 -15.32 -38.73
N SER A 74 -17.66 -16.19 -37.78
CA SER A 74 -16.36 -16.86 -37.72
C SER A 74 -16.45 -18.27 -38.33
N GLU A 75 -15.35 -18.68 -38.94
CA GLU A 75 -15.16 -20.06 -39.40
C GLU A 75 -14.45 -20.94 -38.35
N LEU A 76 -14.06 -20.35 -37.20
CA LEU A 76 -13.43 -21.10 -36.13
C LEU A 76 -14.39 -22.09 -35.49
N GLU A 77 -13.92 -23.30 -35.26
CA GLU A 77 -14.73 -24.38 -34.66
C GLU A 77 -13.90 -25.11 -33.57
N GLY A 78 -14.60 -25.75 -32.64
CA GLY A 78 -14.01 -26.63 -31.63
C GLY A 78 -12.94 -25.93 -30.78
N ALA A 79 -11.75 -26.52 -30.69
CA ALA A 79 -10.66 -26.01 -29.85
C ALA A 79 -10.13 -24.64 -30.29
N GLU A 80 -10.17 -24.32 -31.59
CA GLU A 80 -9.74 -23.03 -32.12
C GLU A 80 -10.68 -21.90 -31.70
N ALA A 81 -11.99 -22.14 -31.71
CA ALA A 81 -12.98 -21.18 -31.25
C ALA A 81 -12.83 -20.90 -29.74
N ILE A 82 -12.60 -21.94 -28.93
CA ILE A 82 -12.33 -21.81 -27.49
C ILE A 82 -11.03 -21.03 -27.25
N ALA A 83 -9.96 -21.37 -27.94
CA ALA A 83 -8.67 -20.70 -27.81
C ALA A 83 -8.76 -19.20 -28.16
N TYR A 84 -9.50 -18.89 -29.23
CA TYR A 84 -9.75 -17.52 -29.64
C TYR A 84 -10.56 -16.74 -28.57
N ALA A 85 -11.65 -17.31 -28.06
CA ALA A 85 -12.47 -16.66 -27.04
C ALA A 85 -11.68 -16.38 -25.73
N ILE A 86 -10.77 -17.27 -25.36
CA ILE A 86 -9.86 -17.06 -24.23
C ILE A 86 -8.84 -15.96 -24.56
N ALA A 87 -8.22 -16.00 -25.75
CA ALA A 87 -7.20 -15.03 -26.16
C ALA A 87 -7.75 -13.61 -26.28
N ASP A 88 -8.96 -13.44 -26.84
CA ASP A 88 -9.64 -12.14 -26.96
C ASP A 88 -9.83 -11.47 -25.59
N ASN A 89 -10.27 -12.24 -24.58
CA ASN A 89 -10.41 -11.75 -23.22
C ASN A 89 -9.05 -11.49 -22.57
N ARG A 90 -8.08 -12.40 -22.72
CA ARG A 90 -6.78 -12.31 -22.04
C ARG A 90 -5.92 -11.16 -22.54
N THR A 91 -5.94 -10.90 -23.84
CA THR A 91 -5.19 -9.77 -24.43
C THR A 91 -5.71 -8.42 -23.96
N ALA A 92 -7.02 -8.29 -23.73
CA ALA A 92 -7.59 -7.07 -23.13
C ALA A 92 -7.17 -6.88 -21.65
N GLU A 93 -7.00 -7.98 -20.89
CA GLU A 93 -6.55 -7.94 -19.49
C GLU A 93 -5.05 -7.67 -19.33
N LEU A 94 -4.23 -7.99 -20.33
CA LEU A 94 -2.80 -7.73 -20.32
C LEU A 94 -2.43 -6.28 -20.66
N ALA A 95 -3.37 -5.51 -21.18
CA ALA A 95 -3.19 -4.10 -21.44
C ALA A 95 -3.30 -3.29 -20.13
N GLU A 96 -2.36 -2.39 -19.92
CA GLU A 96 -2.36 -1.47 -18.78
C GLU A 96 -2.76 -0.06 -19.22
N TRP A 97 -3.46 0.66 -18.36
CA TRP A 97 -3.79 2.06 -18.60
C TRP A 97 -2.59 2.97 -18.30
N ASP A 98 -2.27 3.88 -19.21
CA ASP A 98 -1.52 5.09 -18.84
C ASP A 98 -2.41 5.94 -17.93
N GLN A 99 -2.23 5.80 -16.61
CA GLN A 99 -3.09 6.41 -15.60
C GLN A 99 -3.17 7.93 -15.73
N GLU A 100 -2.06 8.61 -16.03
CA GLU A 100 -2.05 10.06 -16.27
C GLU A 100 -2.81 10.43 -17.55
N GLY A 101 -2.65 9.63 -18.60
CA GLY A 101 -3.36 9.78 -19.85
C GLY A 101 -4.86 9.56 -19.69
N LEU A 102 -5.22 8.50 -18.95
CA LEU A 102 -6.61 8.15 -18.65
C LEU A 102 -7.28 9.25 -17.82
N LEU A 103 -6.65 9.72 -16.74
CA LEU A 103 -7.18 10.79 -15.90
C LEU A 103 -7.48 12.06 -16.71
N ARG A 104 -6.55 12.44 -17.60
CA ARG A 104 -6.76 13.62 -18.47
C ARG A 104 -7.97 13.48 -19.38
N GLN A 105 -8.14 12.28 -19.97
CA GLN A 105 -9.27 12.03 -20.87
C GLN A 105 -10.59 11.97 -20.10
N LEU A 106 -10.63 11.31 -18.95
CA LEU A 106 -11.82 11.25 -18.12
C LEU A 106 -12.25 12.62 -17.58
N ASN A 107 -11.30 13.46 -17.14
CA ASN A 107 -11.59 14.83 -16.74
C ASN A 107 -12.10 15.68 -17.90
N ALA A 108 -11.56 15.52 -19.11
CA ALA A 108 -12.05 16.21 -20.28
C ALA A 108 -13.48 15.79 -20.64
N LEU A 109 -13.77 14.49 -20.60
CA LEU A 109 -15.12 13.97 -20.85
C LEU A 109 -16.13 14.45 -19.80
N GLN A 110 -15.73 14.45 -18.51
CA GLN A 110 -16.60 14.96 -17.43
C GLN A 110 -16.98 16.43 -17.62
N ILE A 111 -16.02 17.26 -18.06
CA ILE A 111 -16.27 18.69 -18.32
C ILE A 111 -17.16 18.89 -19.53
N GLU A 112 -17.01 18.05 -20.57
CA GLU A 112 -17.73 18.18 -21.82
C GLU A 112 -19.16 17.61 -21.72
N SER A 113 -19.32 16.43 -21.10
CA SER A 113 -20.63 15.76 -20.94
C SER A 113 -20.56 14.65 -19.90
N GLU A 114 -21.41 14.75 -18.88
CA GLU A 114 -21.60 13.72 -17.86
C GLU A 114 -22.07 12.38 -18.47
N ASP A 115 -22.92 12.45 -19.51
CA ASP A 115 -23.41 11.25 -20.21
C ASP A 115 -22.26 10.51 -20.93
N LEU A 116 -21.33 11.25 -21.53
CA LEU A 116 -20.15 10.66 -22.19
C LEU A 116 -19.15 10.09 -21.18
N PHE A 117 -19.00 10.75 -20.03
CA PHE A 117 -18.18 10.24 -18.95
C PHE A 117 -18.73 8.89 -18.45
N ASN A 118 -20.03 8.81 -18.13
CA ASN A 118 -20.68 7.58 -17.66
C ASN A 118 -20.62 6.48 -18.74
N ALA A 119 -20.77 6.84 -20.01
CA ALA A 119 -20.68 5.91 -21.14
C ALA A 119 -19.25 5.34 -21.36
N SER A 120 -18.22 5.96 -20.77
CA SER A 120 -16.84 5.43 -20.77
C SER A 120 -16.66 4.19 -19.90
N GLY A 121 -17.61 3.92 -18.99
CA GLY A 121 -17.59 2.80 -18.05
C GLY A 121 -16.87 3.11 -16.74
N PHE A 122 -16.43 4.35 -16.53
CA PHE A 122 -15.84 4.84 -15.28
C PHE A 122 -16.90 5.60 -14.47
N GLU A 123 -16.82 5.48 -13.14
CA GLU A 123 -17.62 6.23 -12.19
C GLU A 123 -16.80 7.34 -11.52
N MET A 124 -17.46 8.31 -10.89
CA MET A 124 -16.77 9.38 -10.15
C MET A 124 -15.83 8.82 -9.07
N SER A 125 -16.21 7.73 -8.42
CA SER A 125 -15.37 7.03 -7.44
C SER A 125 -14.08 6.47 -8.05
N ASP A 126 -14.11 6.02 -9.31
CA ASP A 126 -12.90 5.56 -10.02
C ASP A 126 -12.00 6.75 -10.36
N LEU A 127 -12.59 7.88 -10.74
CA LEU A 127 -11.87 9.13 -11.01
C LEU A 127 -11.22 9.67 -9.73
N ASP A 128 -11.95 9.71 -8.63
CA ASP A 128 -11.43 10.14 -7.32
C ASP A 128 -10.29 9.24 -6.85
N ALA A 129 -10.42 7.92 -7.05
CA ALA A 129 -9.36 6.96 -6.73
C ALA A 129 -8.10 7.18 -7.59
N LEU A 130 -8.26 7.43 -8.90
CA LEU A 130 -7.15 7.76 -9.80
C LEU A 130 -6.47 9.08 -9.42
N ILE A 131 -7.22 10.09 -9.04
CA ILE A 131 -6.69 11.38 -8.56
C ILE A 131 -5.90 11.16 -7.27
N SER A 132 -6.47 10.45 -6.30
CA SER A 132 -5.81 10.17 -5.02
C SER A 132 -4.52 9.38 -5.20
N ASP A 133 -4.52 8.34 -6.05
CA ASP A 133 -3.34 7.52 -6.34
C ASP A 133 -2.23 8.33 -7.06
N LEU A 134 -2.61 9.25 -7.94
CA LEU A 134 -1.66 10.14 -8.63
C LEU A 134 -1.14 11.27 -7.73
N ASP A 135 -1.98 11.84 -6.87
CA ASP A 135 -1.57 12.87 -5.90
C ASP A 135 -0.60 12.29 -4.86
N GLU A 136 -0.88 11.08 -4.32
CA GLU A 136 0.05 10.39 -3.42
C GLU A 136 1.39 10.08 -4.11
N ARG A 137 1.37 9.70 -5.38
CA ARG A 137 2.60 9.44 -6.16
C ARG A 137 3.41 10.70 -6.42
N LEU A 138 2.77 11.84 -6.63
CA LEU A 138 3.44 13.12 -6.85
C LEU A 138 4.05 13.64 -5.54
N ASP A 139 3.36 13.48 -4.43
CA ASP A 139 3.82 13.90 -3.11
C ASP A 139 5.06 13.13 -2.65
N ASP A 140 5.13 11.82 -2.90
CA ASP A 140 6.30 11.01 -2.60
C ASP A 140 7.50 11.32 -3.54
N ALA A 141 7.25 11.71 -4.80
CA ALA A 141 8.31 11.95 -5.78
C ALA A 141 9.17 13.17 -5.48
N GLU A 142 8.54 14.24 -5.00
CA GLU A 142 9.22 15.51 -4.78
C GLU A 142 10.03 15.53 -3.48
N ALA A 143 9.65 14.73 -2.48
CA ALA A 143 10.39 14.63 -1.22
C ALA A 143 11.82 14.08 -1.39
N PHE A 144 12.12 13.42 -2.50
CA PHE A 144 13.34 12.63 -2.69
C PHE A 144 14.30 13.11 -3.79
N GLN A 145 13.98 14.18 -4.51
CA GLN A 145 14.88 14.70 -5.56
C GLN A 145 15.98 15.64 -5.02
N GLU A 146 15.89 16.11 -3.78
CA GLU A 146 16.81 17.11 -3.23
C GLU A 146 18.01 16.51 -2.49
N ASP A 147 17.97 15.25 -2.03
CA ASP A 147 19.02 14.70 -1.14
C ASP A 147 20.28 14.15 -1.85
N ASP A 148 20.28 13.96 -3.17
CA ASP A 148 21.41 13.30 -3.87
C ASP A 148 22.46 14.28 -4.46
N GLN A 149 22.31 15.60 -4.32
CA GLN A 149 23.20 16.56 -5.00
C GLN A 149 24.20 17.32 -4.13
N ASN A 150 24.14 17.23 -2.79
CA ASN A 150 25.09 17.94 -1.94
C ASN A 150 25.68 17.02 -0.87
N GLY A 151 26.85 16.45 -1.16
CA GLY A 151 27.74 15.94 -0.13
C GLY A 151 28.35 17.10 0.67
N ILE A 152 27.60 17.68 1.58
CA ILE A 152 28.09 18.63 2.58
C ILE A 152 27.81 18.00 3.94
N GLU A 153 28.87 17.78 4.71
CA GLU A 153 28.78 17.50 6.14
C GLU A 153 28.06 18.71 6.79
N GLU A 154 26.76 18.61 7.02
CA GLU A 154 26.00 19.60 7.80
C GLU A 154 25.70 19.01 9.17
N ASP A 155 25.90 19.88 10.17
CA ASP A 155 25.59 19.67 11.58
C ASP A 155 24.08 19.39 11.74
N TRP A 156 23.73 18.12 11.93
CA TRP A 156 22.36 17.60 11.88
C TRP A 156 21.52 17.89 13.13
N ASP A 157 22.07 18.62 14.10
CA ASP A 157 21.45 18.80 15.42
C ASP A 157 20.60 20.09 15.57
N GLN A 158 20.31 20.80 14.47
CA GLN A 158 19.49 21.99 14.49
C GLN A 158 18.28 21.92 13.58
N SER A 159 17.31 21.06 13.91
CA SER A 159 15.94 21.28 13.45
C SER A 159 15.34 22.42 14.27
N PRO A 160 14.80 23.49 13.66
CA PRO A 160 14.12 24.50 14.44
C PRO A 160 12.93 23.86 15.17
N ASP A 161 12.84 24.04 16.49
CA ASP A 161 11.67 23.69 17.30
C ASP A 161 10.48 24.57 16.87
N ILE A 162 9.81 24.17 15.79
CA ILE A 162 8.67 24.94 15.22
C ILE A 162 7.38 24.63 16.00
N VAL A 163 7.31 23.46 16.66
CA VAL A 163 6.21 23.08 17.56
C VAL A 163 6.71 23.07 18.99
N GLN A 164 6.14 23.90 19.83
CA GLN A 164 6.40 23.86 21.26
C GLN A 164 5.72 22.63 21.84
N ALA A 165 6.50 21.61 22.18
CA ALA A 165 5.99 20.39 22.80
C ALA A 165 5.44 20.68 24.19
N GLU A 166 4.32 20.06 24.54
CA GLU A 166 3.78 20.03 25.90
C GLU A 166 4.52 19.02 26.77
N THR A 167 4.91 17.87 26.17
CA THR A 167 5.65 16.81 26.84
C THR A 167 7.11 17.22 27.06
N THR A 168 7.67 16.79 28.18
CA THR A 168 9.07 17.03 28.55
C THR A 168 9.86 15.71 28.60
N LYS A 169 11.17 15.78 28.35
CA LYS A 169 12.06 14.61 28.45
C LYS A 169 12.02 14.03 29.87
N GLY A 170 11.89 12.71 29.98
CA GLY A 170 11.74 11.98 31.24
C GLY A 170 10.28 11.83 31.70
N GLU A 171 9.33 12.48 31.02
CA GLU A 171 7.91 12.35 31.37
C GLU A 171 7.38 10.97 31.05
N VAL A 172 6.56 10.42 31.96
CA VAL A 172 5.82 9.18 31.79
C VAL A 172 4.34 9.52 31.63
N ILE A 173 3.76 9.12 30.51
CA ILE A 173 2.38 9.41 30.13
C ILE A 173 1.58 8.10 30.19
N GLU A 174 0.56 8.04 31.04
CA GLU A 174 -0.36 6.91 31.12
C GLU A 174 -1.69 7.25 30.47
N ILE A 175 -2.17 6.40 29.54
CA ILE A 175 -3.43 6.58 28.81
C ILE A 175 -4.14 5.21 28.73
N GLY A 176 -5.16 5.01 29.53
CA GLY A 176 -5.81 3.70 29.63
C GLY A 176 -4.82 2.61 30.05
N SER A 177 -4.64 1.59 29.23
CA SER A 177 -3.66 0.51 29.44
C SER A 177 -2.31 0.76 28.77
N GLN A 178 -2.11 1.94 28.19
CA GLN A 178 -0.90 2.28 27.45
C GLN A 178 -0.01 3.21 28.28
N THR A 179 1.29 2.97 28.24
CA THR A 179 2.31 3.83 28.87
C THR A 179 3.28 4.33 27.81
N VAL A 180 3.58 5.62 27.83
CA VAL A 180 4.59 6.23 26.94
C VAL A 180 5.63 6.92 27.80
N VAL A 181 6.91 6.71 27.51
CA VAL A 181 8.02 7.38 28.17
C VAL A 181 8.77 8.26 27.16
N CYS A 182 8.88 9.55 27.45
CA CYS A 182 9.64 10.47 26.62
C CYS A 182 11.13 10.41 26.99
N ALA A 183 11.86 9.43 26.41
CA ALA A 183 13.25 9.17 26.78
C ALA A 183 14.02 8.39 25.71
N ASP A 184 15.32 8.21 25.90
CA ASP A 184 16.13 7.30 25.11
C ASP A 184 15.71 5.84 25.35
N CYS A 185 15.60 5.04 24.27
CA CYS A 185 15.11 3.68 24.36
C CYS A 185 16.07 2.74 25.10
N ILE A 186 17.40 2.86 24.88
CA ILE A 186 18.39 1.98 25.54
C ILE A 186 18.42 2.24 27.04
N GLU A 187 18.46 3.51 27.45
CA GLU A 187 18.43 3.89 28.85
C GLU A 187 17.14 3.39 29.55
N THR A 188 16.01 3.56 28.89
CA THR A 188 14.70 3.17 29.44
C THR A 188 14.54 1.66 29.51
N ILE A 189 14.87 0.91 28.46
CA ILE A 189 14.77 -0.56 28.45
C ILE A 189 15.71 -1.15 29.53
N SER A 190 16.89 -0.58 29.75
CA SER A 190 17.84 -1.07 30.75
C SER A 190 17.25 -1.11 32.17
N GLN A 191 16.25 -0.29 32.45
CA GLN A 191 15.55 -0.22 33.74
C GLN A 191 14.39 -1.22 33.85
N LEU A 192 13.94 -1.81 32.74
CA LEU A 192 12.89 -2.80 32.76
C LEU A 192 13.42 -4.13 33.31
N PRO A 193 12.59 -4.89 34.07
CA PRO A 193 12.98 -6.21 34.59
C PRO A 193 13.23 -7.22 33.46
N ASP A 194 14.09 -8.19 33.71
CA ASP A 194 14.30 -9.32 32.83
C ASP A 194 13.00 -10.11 32.62
N ASN A 195 12.76 -10.59 31.39
CA ASN A 195 11.61 -11.42 31.06
C ASN A 195 10.26 -10.79 31.45
N SER A 196 10.12 -9.46 31.30
CA SER A 196 8.96 -8.69 31.76
C SER A 196 7.93 -8.37 30.68
N VAL A 197 8.26 -8.58 29.38
CA VAL A 197 7.37 -8.31 28.25
C VAL A 197 7.07 -9.58 27.46
N ASP A 198 5.87 -9.67 26.90
CA ASP A 198 5.39 -10.85 26.18
C ASP A 198 5.81 -10.82 24.71
N SER A 199 5.86 -9.62 24.13
CA SER A 199 6.24 -9.41 22.73
C SER A 199 6.87 -8.03 22.52
N ILE A 200 7.63 -7.89 21.42
CA ILE A 200 8.15 -6.62 20.94
C ILE A 200 7.65 -6.43 19.50
N CYS A 201 7.05 -5.28 19.19
CA CYS A 201 6.66 -4.94 17.83
C CYS A 201 7.07 -3.50 17.57
N THR A 202 8.01 -3.30 16.62
CA THR A 202 8.72 -2.02 16.52
C THR A 202 9.11 -1.64 15.10
N ASP A 203 9.16 -0.33 14.86
CA ASP A 203 9.62 0.30 13.61
C ASP A 203 10.86 1.16 13.90
N PRO A 204 12.04 0.53 14.06
CA PRO A 204 13.25 1.23 14.42
C PRO A 204 13.81 2.07 13.26
N PRO A 205 14.76 2.97 13.52
CA PRO A 205 15.50 3.64 12.45
C PRO A 205 16.12 2.67 11.45
N TYR A 206 16.05 2.99 10.15
CA TYR A 206 16.53 2.10 9.08
C TYR A 206 17.99 2.33 8.69
N GLY A 207 18.62 3.40 9.18
CA GLY A 207 20.00 3.76 8.86
C GLY A 207 20.18 4.11 7.38
N ILE A 208 19.21 4.77 6.79
CA ILE A 208 19.24 5.20 5.38
C ILE A 208 19.31 6.72 5.23
N GLY A 209 19.41 7.46 6.35
CA GLY A 209 19.45 8.93 6.36
C GLY A 209 18.13 9.54 5.87
N PHE A 210 17.01 8.96 6.26
CA PHE A 210 15.69 9.33 5.74
C PHE A 210 15.37 10.80 6.02
N MET A 211 15.17 11.59 4.95
CA MET A 211 14.87 13.03 4.99
C MET A 211 15.87 13.85 5.82
N GLY A 212 17.14 13.41 5.90
CA GLY A 212 18.16 14.09 6.69
C GLY A 212 17.90 14.13 8.20
N LYS A 213 17.03 13.28 8.72
CA LYS A 213 16.73 13.23 10.15
C LYS A 213 17.84 12.53 10.91
N GLY A 214 18.41 13.21 11.91
CA GLY A 214 19.51 12.69 12.73
C GLY A 214 19.22 11.38 13.46
N TRP A 215 17.95 11.05 13.71
CA TRP A 215 17.56 9.79 14.34
C TRP A 215 17.66 8.56 13.39
N ASP A 216 17.75 8.74 12.06
CA ASP A 216 17.88 7.64 11.08
C ASP A 216 19.30 7.47 10.53
N CYS A 217 20.33 7.87 11.29
CA CYS A 217 21.73 7.74 10.85
C CYS A 217 22.25 6.31 10.90
N SER A 218 21.72 5.46 11.77
CA SER A 218 22.18 4.08 11.95
C SER A 218 21.05 3.11 12.24
N VAL A 219 21.26 1.85 11.84
CA VAL A 219 20.40 0.74 12.28
C VAL A 219 20.71 0.43 13.74
N PRO A 220 19.71 0.14 14.61
CA PRO A 220 19.96 -0.32 15.97
C PRO A 220 20.91 -1.52 16.00
N GLY A 221 21.94 -1.44 16.82
CA GLY A 221 23.01 -2.43 16.93
C GLY A 221 22.79 -3.45 18.05
N SER A 222 23.91 -4.03 18.50
CA SER A 222 23.97 -5.02 19.59
C SER A 222 23.34 -4.50 20.88
N ASP A 223 23.57 -3.22 21.25
CA ASP A 223 23.06 -2.64 22.49
C ASP A 223 21.54 -2.73 22.58
N PHE A 224 20.85 -2.42 21.49
CA PHE A 224 19.41 -2.59 21.41
C PHE A 224 18.99 -4.06 21.45
N ALA A 225 19.65 -4.90 20.64
CA ALA A 225 19.29 -6.31 20.50
C ALA A 225 19.46 -7.08 21.82
N GLU A 226 20.55 -6.82 22.56
CA GLU A 226 20.81 -7.41 23.89
C GLU A 226 19.76 -7.00 24.92
N GLN A 227 19.38 -5.71 24.96
CA GLN A 227 18.35 -5.25 25.87
C GLN A 227 16.97 -5.81 25.50
N ALA A 228 16.62 -5.85 24.22
CA ALA A 228 15.39 -6.46 23.73
C ALA A 228 15.33 -7.96 24.11
N PHE A 229 16.45 -8.67 23.94
CA PHE A 229 16.56 -10.08 24.34
C PHE A 229 16.36 -10.27 25.85
N ARG A 230 16.98 -9.42 26.65
CA ARG A 230 16.92 -9.51 28.12
C ARG A 230 15.48 -9.36 28.64
N VAL A 231 14.77 -8.33 28.19
CA VAL A 231 13.43 -8.00 28.71
C VAL A 231 12.32 -8.89 28.18
N LEU A 232 12.51 -9.49 27.01
CA LEU A 232 11.54 -10.40 26.41
C LEU A 232 11.50 -11.73 27.16
N LYS A 233 10.32 -12.27 27.43
CA LYS A 233 10.14 -13.60 28.03
C LYS A 233 10.73 -14.71 27.11
N PRO A 234 11.27 -15.81 27.66
CA PRO A 234 11.59 -17.00 26.88
C PRO A 234 10.41 -17.43 26.01
N GLY A 235 10.67 -17.68 24.74
CA GLY A 235 9.63 -17.98 23.74
C GLY A 235 8.89 -16.75 23.17
N GLY A 236 9.04 -15.57 23.77
CA GLY A 236 8.46 -14.33 23.25
C GLY A 236 9.01 -13.98 21.86
N HIS A 237 8.19 -13.29 21.07
CA HIS A 237 8.56 -12.90 19.72
C HIS A 237 8.84 -11.39 19.62
N ILE A 238 9.77 -11.05 18.73
CA ILE A 238 10.01 -9.70 18.26
C ILE A 238 9.66 -9.62 16.78
N VAL A 239 8.90 -8.58 16.40
CA VAL A 239 8.73 -8.13 15.01
C VAL A 239 9.37 -6.76 14.88
N ALA A 240 10.40 -6.65 14.04
CA ALA A 240 11.14 -5.41 13.82
C ALA A 240 11.19 -5.07 12.33
N PHE A 241 10.63 -3.92 11.95
CA PHE A 241 10.71 -3.43 10.57
C PHE A 241 12.12 -2.99 10.20
N ALA A 242 12.43 -3.01 8.91
CA ALA A 242 13.70 -2.55 8.37
C ALA A 242 13.56 -2.15 6.89
N ALA A 243 14.53 -1.42 6.36
CA ALA A 243 14.62 -1.20 4.92
C ALA A 243 15.20 -2.44 4.22
N THR A 244 14.79 -2.68 2.97
CA THR A 244 15.31 -3.80 2.15
C THR A 244 16.84 -3.78 1.98
N ARG A 245 17.47 -2.60 2.08
CA ARG A 245 18.93 -2.44 1.96
C ARG A 245 19.69 -2.72 3.25
N THR A 246 19.05 -2.60 4.42
CA THR A 246 19.70 -2.67 5.73
C THR A 246 19.16 -3.77 6.64
N VAL A 247 18.10 -4.48 6.23
CA VAL A 247 17.47 -5.57 7.01
C VAL A 247 18.46 -6.62 7.51
N HIS A 248 19.47 -6.95 6.69
CA HIS A 248 20.52 -7.91 7.05
C HIS A 248 21.30 -7.48 8.29
N ARG A 249 21.54 -6.17 8.50
CA ARG A 249 22.27 -5.66 9.67
C ARG A 249 21.50 -5.86 10.97
N LEU A 250 20.21 -5.51 10.97
CA LEU A 250 19.33 -5.70 12.13
C LEU A 250 19.12 -7.20 12.41
N THR A 251 18.98 -8.02 11.34
CA THR A 251 18.87 -9.48 11.48
C THR A 251 20.10 -10.07 12.19
N VAL A 252 21.31 -9.69 11.77
CA VAL A 252 22.56 -10.15 12.39
C VAL A 252 22.64 -9.69 13.84
N ALA A 253 22.31 -8.43 14.15
CA ALA A 253 22.32 -7.92 15.52
C ALA A 253 21.37 -8.72 16.45
N LEU A 254 20.17 -9.07 15.97
CA LEU A 254 19.24 -9.91 16.72
C LEU A 254 19.76 -11.34 16.90
N GLU A 255 20.31 -11.94 15.84
CA GLU A 255 20.88 -13.30 15.90
C GLU A 255 22.07 -13.37 16.85
N ASP A 256 23.00 -12.39 16.80
CA ASP A 256 24.15 -12.28 17.68
C ASP A 256 23.76 -12.09 19.16
N ALA A 257 22.64 -11.40 19.42
CA ALA A 257 22.07 -11.28 20.76
C ALA A 257 21.41 -12.58 21.29
N GLY A 258 21.27 -13.60 20.43
CA GLY A 258 20.75 -14.92 20.79
C GLY A 258 19.31 -15.19 20.36
N PHE A 259 18.68 -14.33 19.56
CA PHE A 259 17.35 -14.61 19.00
C PHE A 259 17.42 -15.71 17.92
N GLU A 260 16.38 -16.52 17.86
CA GLU A 260 16.14 -17.42 16.73
C GLU A 260 15.38 -16.65 15.64
N ILE A 261 16.01 -16.41 14.49
CA ILE A 261 15.30 -15.85 13.34
C ILE A 261 14.29 -16.87 12.83
N ARG A 262 13.01 -16.48 12.77
CA ARG A 262 11.90 -17.39 12.44
C ARG A 262 11.41 -17.20 11.02
N ASP A 263 11.28 -15.95 10.57
CA ASP A 263 10.79 -15.60 9.23
C ASP A 263 11.12 -14.14 8.91
N LEU A 264 10.86 -13.75 7.67
CA LEU A 264 10.83 -12.37 7.21
C LEU A 264 9.43 -12.08 6.66
N ILE A 265 8.67 -11.25 7.36
CA ILE A 265 7.34 -10.82 6.93
C ILE A 265 7.50 -9.65 5.97
N SER A 266 6.85 -9.70 4.82
CA SER A 266 6.86 -8.63 3.81
C SER A 266 5.57 -7.85 3.86
N TRP A 267 5.62 -6.59 4.27
CA TRP A 267 4.53 -5.68 4.01
C TRP A 267 4.64 -5.17 2.58
N LEU A 268 3.65 -5.51 1.74
CA LEU A 268 3.58 -5.06 0.35
C LEU A 268 2.65 -3.86 0.23
N GLN A 269 3.13 -2.85 -0.47
CA GLN A 269 2.37 -1.63 -0.79
C GLN A 269 2.73 -1.17 -2.21
N TRP A 270 1.75 -0.71 -2.98
CA TRP A 270 1.98 -0.31 -4.38
C TRP A 270 2.25 1.19 -4.55
N GLN A 271 2.15 1.97 -3.48
CA GLN A 271 2.23 3.43 -3.46
C GLN A 271 3.67 3.99 -3.43
N GLY A 272 4.68 3.13 -3.29
CA GLY A 272 6.08 3.58 -3.30
C GLY A 272 6.47 4.21 -4.64
N PHE A 273 7.24 5.30 -4.58
CA PHE A 273 7.76 6.00 -5.75
C PHE A 273 9.22 5.61 -6.05
N PRO A 274 9.65 5.43 -7.32
CA PRO A 274 11.05 5.16 -7.62
C PRO A 274 11.90 6.38 -7.33
N LYS A 275 12.83 6.25 -6.37
CA LYS A 275 13.92 7.20 -6.13
C LYS A 275 15.03 6.94 -7.16
N SER A 276 14.71 7.12 -8.42
CA SER A 276 15.61 6.75 -9.52
C SER A 276 16.04 7.98 -10.28
N MET A 277 17.35 8.22 -10.33
CA MET A 277 17.93 9.23 -11.21
C MET A 277 17.81 8.76 -12.67
N ASP A 278 17.39 9.62 -13.56
CA ASP A 278 17.43 9.40 -15.00
C ASP A 278 18.86 9.57 -15.50
N ILE A 279 19.53 8.45 -15.80
CA ILE A 279 20.95 8.44 -16.17
C ILE A 279 21.19 9.23 -17.46
N SER A 280 20.27 9.17 -18.43
CA SER A 280 20.36 9.95 -19.66
C SER A 280 20.34 11.46 -19.42
N LYS A 281 19.45 11.93 -18.53
CA LYS A 281 19.41 13.35 -18.15
C LYS A 281 20.65 13.77 -17.37
N ALA A 282 21.16 12.90 -16.51
CA ALA A 282 22.37 13.17 -15.74
C ALA A 282 23.60 13.34 -16.64
N PHE A 283 23.76 12.51 -17.68
CA PHE A 283 24.84 12.68 -18.67
C PHE A 283 24.75 13.99 -19.40
N ASP A 284 23.57 14.36 -19.93
CA ASP A 284 23.42 15.63 -20.64
C ASP A 284 23.69 16.83 -19.74
N ALA A 285 23.21 16.78 -18.48
CA ALA A 285 23.46 17.82 -17.49
C ALA A 285 24.97 17.97 -17.16
N SER A 286 25.68 16.85 -17.03
CA SER A 286 27.13 16.85 -16.70
C SER A 286 28.00 17.50 -17.79
N VAL A 287 27.56 17.46 -19.03
CA VAL A 287 28.27 18.08 -20.17
C VAL A 287 27.63 19.37 -20.65
N GLY A 288 26.62 19.88 -19.95
CA GLY A 288 25.89 21.10 -20.31
C GLY A 288 25.13 21.01 -21.63
N ALA A 289 24.76 19.81 -22.07
CA ALA A 289 24.08 19.62 -23.36
C ALA A 289 22.59 20.00 -23.24
N GLU A 290 22.12 20.86 -24.15
CA GLU A 290 20.70 21.20 -24.25
C GLU A 290 19.94 20.05 -24.90
N ARG A 291 18.82 19.65 -24.27
CA ARG A 291 17.94 18.58 -24.76
C ARG A 291 16.81 19.16 -25.60
N GLU A 292 16.58 18.59 -26.76
CA GLU A 292 15.45 18.96 -27.61
C GLU A 292 14.13 18.62 -26.89
N VAL A 293 13.22 19.60 -26.79
CA VAL A 293 11.89 19.40 -26.21
C VAL A 293 10.99 18.77 -27.27
N LEU A 294 10.66 17.48 -27.07
CA LEU A 294 9.77 16.73 -27.97
C LEU A 294 8.30 17.08 -27.71
N GLN A 295 7.95 17.27 -26.44
CA GLN A 295 6.59 17.56 -26.02
C GLN A 295 6.62 18.32 -24.71
N THR A 296 5.82 19.34 -24.57
CA THR A 296 5.54 19.98 -23.30
C THR A 296 4.20 19.47 -22.79
N LYS A 297 4.20 18.74 -21.67
CA LYS A 297 2.97 18.34 -21.00
C LYS A 297 2.57 19.44 -20.04
N THR A 298 1.49 20.14 -20.34
CA THR A 298 0.88 21.09 -19.41
C THR A 298 0.06 20.27 -18.40
N GLY A 299 0.49 20.24 -17.14
CA GLY A 299 -0.26 19.55 -16.11
C GLY A 299 -1.61 20.22 -15.83
N PRO A 300 -2.65 19.49 -15.38
CA PRO A 300 -3.90 20.09 -14.96
C PRO A 300 -3.64 21.07 -13.80
N LYS A 301 -4.36 22.19 -13.79
CA LYS A 301 -4.31 23.15 -12.68
C LYS A 301 -4.84 22.45 -11.42
N PRO A 302 -4.08 22.36 -10.33
CA PRO A 302 -4.62 21.83 -9.09
C PRO A 302 -5.78 22.72 -8.61
N GLY A 303 -6.92 22.12 -8.27
CA GLY A 303 -7.95 22.72 -7.45
C GLY A 303 -8.94 23.61 -8.15
N THR A 304 -9.84 23.05 -8.95
CA THR A 304 -11.13 23.68 -9.27
C THR A 304 -12.29 23.08 -8.47
N HIS A 305 -12.11 22.85 -7.16
CA HIS A 305 -13.24 22.73 -6.25
C HIS A 305 -13.34 24.00 -5.40
N GLY A 306 -14.24 24.87 -5.84
CA GLY A 306 -15.02 25.83 -5.06
C GLY A 306 -14.33 26.67 -3.97
N GLY A 307 -13.16 27.26 -4.25
CA GLY A 307 -12.55 28.21 -3.34
C GLY A 307 -11.73 29.24 -4.12
N SER A 308 -12.07 30.53 -4.00
CA SER A 308 -11.37 31.63 -4.67
C SER A 308 -9.92 31.78 -4.16
N GLY A 309 -8.98 31.09 -4.80
CA GLY A 309 -7.55 31.24 -4.55
C GLY A 309 -6.80 31.36 -5.86
N LYS A 310 -5.97 32.41 -6.00
CA LYS A 310 -5.07 32.63 -7.12
C LYS A 310 -3.98 31.55 -7.09
N TYR A 311 -4.06 30.53 -7.96
CA TYR A 311 -3.00 29.55 -8.14
C TYR A 311 -2.18 29.92 -9.38
N GLY A 312 -0.84 29.88 -9.22
CA GLY A 312 0.12 30.17 -10.25
C GLY A 312 0.07 29.15 -11.40
N HIS A 313 0.68 29.52 -12.51
CA HIS A 313 0.84 28.64 -13.67
C HIS A 313 1.73 27.46 -13.28
N GLY A 314 1.23 26.21 -13.44
CA GLY A 314 2.05 25.01 -13.29
C GLY A 314 3.19 25.02 -14.30
N GLU A 315 4.39 24.61 -13.87
CA GLU A 315 5.50 24.43 -14.79
C GLU A 315 5.20 23.33 -15.81
N ASP A 316 5.47 23.62 -17.07
CA ASP A 316 5.31 22.66 -18.15
C ASP A 316 6.37 21.56 -18.04
N ARG A 317 5.98 20.32 -17.84
CA ARG A 317 6.90 19.18 -17.94
C ARG A 317 7.26 18.93 -19.39
N SER A 318 8.51 19.15 -19.73
CA SER A 318 9.03 18.87 -21.07
C SER A 318 9.53 17.43 -21.17
N ILE A 319 8.95 16.67 -22.09
CA ILE A 319 9.56 15.41 -22.53
C ILE A 319 10.67 15.81 -23.49
N THR A 320 11.90 15.42 -23.17
CA THR A 320 13.08 15.82 -23.95
C THR A 320 13.78 14.61 -24.56
N ALA A 321 14.37 14.80 -25.75
CA ALA A 321 15.24 13.81 -26.38
C ALA A 321 16.65 13.86 -25.76
N PRO A 322 17.35 12.71 -25.64
CA PRO A 322 18.74 12.70 -25.24
C PRO A 322 19.61 13.39 -26.30
N ALA A 323 20.51 14.30 -25.85
CA ALA A 323 21.35 15.10 -26.73
C ALA A 323 22.71 14.44 -26.99
N SER A 324 23.47 14.13 -25.95
CA SER A 324 24.80 13.51 -26.06
C SER A 324 24.72 12.02 -26.43
N ASP A 325 25.82 11.48 -26.94
CA ASP A 325 25.86 10.07 -27.35
C ASP A 325 25.76 9.14 -26.13
N LEU A 326 26.34 9.51 -24.98
CA LEU A 326 26.17 8.76 -23.73
C LEU A 326 24.73 8.84 -23.23
N ALA A 327 24.09 9.99 -23.32
CA ALA A 327 22.68 10.11 -22.94
C ALA A 327 21.77 9.25 -23.83
N LYS A 328 22.06 9.13 -25.14
CA LYS A 328 21.35 8.24 -26.07
C LYS A 328 21.59 6.76 -25.72
N GLN A 329 22.83 6.39 -25.43
CA GLN A 329 23.21 5.03 -25.05
C GLN A 329 22.49 4.56 -23.80
N TRP A 330 22.38 5.42 -22.77
CA TRP A 330 21.80 5.11 -21.48
C TRP A 330 20.35 5.61 -21.31
N ASN A 331 19.68 5.88 -22.41
CA ASN A 331 18.28 6.30 -22.37
C ASN A 331 17.38 5.17 -21.84
N GLY A 332 16.51 5.49 -20.87
CA GLY A 332 15.64 4.52 -20.21
C GLY A 332 16.29 3.77 -19.04
N TRP A 333 17.54 4.12 -18.68
CA TRP A 333 18.20 3.56 -17.50
C TRP A 333 18.06 4.48 -16.30
N GLY A 334 17.85 3.87 -15.13
CA GLY A 334 17.74 4.55 -13.84
C GLY A 334 18.59 3.87 -12.77
N THR A 335 18.67 4.48 -11.59
CA THR A 335 19.52 4.04 -10.48
C THR A 335 18.80 3.19 -9.44
N ALA A 336 17.47 3.16 -9.42
CA ALA A 336 16.71 2.48 -8.38
C ALA A 336 15.41 1.86 -8.86
N LEU A 337 14.95 0.84 -8.16
CA LEU A 337 13.62 0.26 -8.32
C LEU A 337 12.58 1.05 -7.51
N LYS A 338 11.32 0.95 -7.90
CA LYS A 338 10.18 1.43 -7.10
C LYS A 338 10.08 0.60 -5.82
N PRO A 339 10.14 1.21 -4.61
CA PRO A 339 9.94 0.47 -3.37
C PRO A 339 8.48 0.04 -3.25
N ALA A 340 8.24 -1.25 -3.11
CA ALA A 340 6.91 -1.83 -2.96
C ALA A 340 6.83 -2.83 -1.79
N GLN A 341 7.91 -2.93 -1.02
CA GLN A 341 8.05 -3.85 0.10
C GLN A 341 8.78 -3.17 1.26
N GLU A 342 8.26 -3.39 2.46
CA GLU A 342 9.00 -3.16 3.71
C GLU A 342 9.09 -4.49 4.46
N PRO A 343 10.31 -5.02 4.71
CA PRO A 343 10.49 -6.26 5.45
C PRO A 343 10.36 -6.02 6.96
N ALA A 344 9.78 -6.99 7.68
CA ALA A 344 9.76 -7.06 9.13
C ALA A 344 10.33 -8.40 9.57
N ILE A 345 11.39 -8.37 10.37
CA ILE A 345 12.05 -9.56 10.89
C ILE A 345 11.17 -10.15 11.99
N LEU A 346 10.80 -11.42 11.86
CA LEU A 346 10.15 -12.18 12.91
C LEU A 346 11.21 -13.05 13.58
N ALA A 347 11.54 -12.74 14.83
CA ALA A 347 12.48 -13.53 15.62
C ALA A 347 11.86 -13.91 16.97
N ARG A 348 12.43 -14.91 17.62
CA ARG A 348 11.93 -15.45 18.89
C ARG A 348 13.09 -15.62 19.87
N LYS A 349 12.89 -15.24 21.13
CA LYS A 349 13.80 -15.66 22.19
C LYS A 349 13.69 -17.17 22.37
N PRO A 350 14.80 -17.93 22.50
CA PRO A 350 14.77 -19.37 22.69
C PRO A 350 13.80 -19.82 23.78
N LEU A 351 13.21 -20.99 23.59
CA LEU A 351 12.30 -21.58 24.57
C LEU A 351 13.08 -22.06 25.81
N GLU A 352 12.43 -21.98 26.96
CA GLU A 352 12.87 -22.66 28.18
C GLU A 352 12.18 -24.04 28.26
N GLY A 353 12.93 -25.09 27.96
CA GLY A 353 12.39 -26.46 27.89
C GLY A 353 11.62 -26.74 26.60
N THR A 354 10.58 -27.56 26.67
CA THR A 354 9.69 -27.82 25.54
C THR A 354 8.73 -26.67 25.30
N LEU A 355 8.09 -26.62 24.13
CA LEU A 355 7.06 -25.62 23.85
C LEU A 355 5.94 -25.62 24.89
N VAL A 356 5.53 -26.81 25.35
CA VAL A 356 4.48 -26.97 26.38
C VAL A 356 4.95 -26.42 27.72
N ASP A 357 6.19 -26.72 28.14
CA ASP A 357 6.77 -26.20 29.38
C ASP A 357 6.86 -24.68 29.35
N ASN A 358 7.32 -24.14 28.20
CA ASN A 358 7.44 -22.69 28.00
C ASN A 358 6.08 -21.98 28.09
N PHE A 359 5.05 -22.51 27.41
CA PHE A 359 3.70 -21.96 27.52
C PHE A 359 3.14 -22.04 28.95
N SER A 360 3.40 -23.14 29.65
CA SER A 360 2.92 -23.33 31.02
C SER A 360 3.55 -22.34 32.00
N LYS A 361 4.83 -21.96 31.74
CA LYS A 361 5.58 -21.05 32.62
C LYS A 361 5.44 -19.59 32.24
N TRP A 362 5.56 -19.28 30.94
CA TRP A 362 5.71 -17.94 30.42
C TRP A 362 4.48 -17.41 29.67
N GLY A 363 3.58 -18.28 29.24
CA GLY A 363 2.38 -17.92 28.49
C GLY A 363 2.62 -17.48 27.04
N VAL A 364 3.85 -17.64 26.54
CA VAL A 364 4.30 -17.24 25.19
C VAL A 364 5.05 -18.37 24.51
N GLY A 365 5.28 -18.30 23.20
CA GLY A 365 6.10 -19.28 22.45
C GLY A 365 5.56 -19.68 21.09
N GLY A 366 4.28 -19.41 20.81
CA GLY A 366 3.64 -19.69 19.53
C GLY A 366 3.13 -18.44 18.83
N LEU A 367 2.68 -18.64 17.61
CA LEU A 367 1.99 -17.62 16.82
C LEU A 367 0.48 -17.86 16.85
N ASN A 368 -0.31 -16.80 17.02
CA ASN A 368 -1.76 -16.89 17.05
C ASN A 368 -2.35 -16.93 15.64
N ILE A 369 -2.29 -18.11 15.04
CA ILE A 369 -2.68 -18.33 13.66
C ILE A 369 -4.15 -18.02 13.42
N ASP A 370 -5.04 -18.47 14.29
CA ASP A 370 -6.49 -18.34 14.05
C ASP A 370 -6.96 -16.88 14.11
N ALA A 371 -6.38 -16.07 15.02
CA ALA A 371 -6.71 -14.64 15.12
C ALA A 371 -6.11 -13.80 13.96
N THR A 372 -5.20 -14.38 13.20
CA THR A 372 -4.50 -13.68 12.09
C THR A 372 -4.83 -14.24 10.71
N ARG A 373 -5.81 -15.15 10.64
CA ARG A 373 -6.33 -15.61 9.35
C ARG A 373 -6.87 -14.43 8.53
N ILE A 374 -6.60 -14.45 7.25
CA ILE A 374 -7.10 -13.45 6.32
C ILE A 374 -8.51 -13.85 5.87
N PRO A 375 -9.55 -13.06 6.18
CA PRO A 375 -10.92 -13.34 5.75
C PRO A 375 -11.05 -13.43 4.22
N PHE A 376 -12.00 -14.21 3.75
CA PHE A 376 -12.30 -14.25 2.31
C PHE A 376 -12.80 -12.88 1.83
N GLY A 377 -12.22 -12.38 0.73
CA GLY A 377 -12.59 -11.07 0.18
C GLY A 377 -11.86 -9.87 0.81
N ASP A 378 -11.03 -10.08 1.83
CA ASP A 378 -10.17 -9.04 2.38
C ASP A 378 -9.13 -8.60 1.31
N PRO A 379 -8.83 -7.29 1.16
CA PRO A 379 -7.80 -6.80 0.25
C PRO A 379 -6.41 -7.42 0.48
N ALA A 380 -6.09 -7.80 1.72
CA ALA A 380 -4.87 -8.52 2.08
C ALA A 380 -4.89 -10.02 1.67
N TRP A 381 -5.97 -10.50 1.06
CA TRP A 381 -6.09 -11.88 0.60
C TRP A 381 -5.15 -12.16 -0.58
N PRO A 382 -4.05 -12.91 -0.40
CA PRO A 382 -3.15 -13.24 -1.49
C PRO A 382 -3.70 -14.42 -2.30
N GLY A 383 -4.35 -14.16 -3.41
CA GLY A 383 -4.80 -15.22 -4.31
C GLY A 383 -6.03 -14.84 -5.12
N PRO A 384 -6.39 -15.63 -6.13
CA PRO A 384 -7.50 -15.32 -7.00
C PRO A 384 -8.80 -15.23 -6.20
N GLN A 385 -9.46 -14.12 -6.31
CA GLN A 385 -10.85 -13.96 -5.88
C GLN A 385 -11.71 -14.71 -6.90
N GLY A 386 -12.59 -15.60 -6.45
CA GLY A 386 -13.59 -16.17 -7.32
C GLY A 386 -13.34 -17.59 -7.84
N HIS A 387 -12.89 -18.51 -7.00
CA HIS A 387 -12.92 -19.95 -7.33
C HIS A 387 -14.27 -20.62 -7.01
N GLU A 388 -15.36 -19.86 -6.97
CA GLU A 388 -16.67 -20.43 -6.64
C GLU A 388 -17.13 -21.51 -7.65
N ASP A 389 -16.59 -21.46 -8.88
CA ASP A 389 -17.02 -22.27 -10.00
C ASP A 389 -16.00 -23.22 -10.58
N LEU A 390 -14.85 -23.38 -9.96
CA LEU A 390 -13.93 -24.45 -10.37
C LEU A 390 -14.58 -25.81 -10.09
N ASP A 391 -14.56 -26.69 -11.09
CA ASP A 391 -15.02 -28.06 -10.90
C ASP A 391 -14.15 -28.78 -9.82
N ALA A 392 -14.64 -29.91 -9.32
CA ALA A 392 -13.96 -30.63 -8.24
C ALA A 392 -12.52 -31.05 -8.59
N LYS A 393 -12.19 -31.25 -9.89
CA LYS A 393 -10.84 -31.61 -10.34
C LYS A 393 -9.89 -30.40 -10.35
N GLN A 394 -10.39 -29.24 -10.77
CA GLN A 394 -9.61 -28.00 -10.77
C GLN A 394 -9.34 -27.51 -9.34
N ARG A 395 -10.31 -27.69 -8.42
CA ARG A 395 -10.16 -27.40 -6.98
C ARG A 395 -9.07 -28.26 -6.32
N GLN A 396 -8.94 -29.54 -6.73
CA GLN A 396 -7.89 -30.44 -6.24
C GLN A 396 -6.47 -30.04 -6.70
N GLN A 397 -6.34 -29.45 -7.89
CA GLN A 397 -5.04 -29.02 -8.42
C GLN A 397 -4.54 -27.71 -7.81
N SER A 398 -5.43 -26.86 -7.31
CA SER A 398 -5.07 -25.54 -6.73
C SER A 398 -4.65 -25.57 -5.25
N THR A 399 -4.73 -26.73 -4.59
CA THR A 399 -4.34 -26.88 -3.17
C THR A 399 -3.31 -28.01 -2.98
N PRO A 400 -2.03 -27.76 -3.31
CA PRO A 400 -1.03 -28.85 -3.45
C PRO A 400 -0.64 -29.58 -2.16
N ASN A 401 -0.96 -29.14 -0.98
CA ASN A 401 -0.36 -29.67 0.28
C ASN A 401 -1.33 -30.08 1.40
N ILE A 402 -2.62 -30.15 1.14
CA ILE A 402 -3.55 -30.72 2.14
C ILE A 402 -3.73 -32.20 1.84
N ASN A 403 -3.48 -33.07 2.82
CA ASN A 403 -3.70 -34.51 2.69
C ASN A 403 -5.21 -34.81 2.64
N LEU A 404 -5.81 -34.62 1.47
CA LEU A 404 -7.25 -34.65 1.20
C LEU A 404 -7.86 -36.06 1.20
N ARG A 405 -7.12 -37.10 1.62
CA ARG A 405 -7.65 -38.49 1.63
C ARG A 405 -8.89 -38.66 2.52
N SER A 406 -9.13 -37.74 3.45
CA SER A 406 -10.26 -37.80 4.39
C SER A 406 -11.30 -36.68 4.26
N VAL A 407 -11.10 -35.70 3.37
CA VAL A 407 -11.99 -34.53 3.26
C VAL A 407 -12.65 -34.47 1.89
N ARG A 408 -13.97 -34.32 1.85
CA ARG A 408 -14.72 -34.16 0.59
C ARG A 408 -14.36 -32.82 -0.07
N PRO A 409 -14.20 -32.75 -1.41
CA PRO A 409 -13.74 -31.54 -2.11
C PRO A 409 -14.50 -30.25 -1.76
N GLY A 410 -15.80 -30.30 -1.49
CA GLY A 410 -16.60 -29.15 -1.07
C GLY A 410 -16.28 -28.64 0.35
N GLN A 411 -15.96 -29.54 1.29
CA GLN A 411 -15.72 -29.19 2.70
C GLN A 411 -14.46 -28.33 2.92
N VAL A 412 -13.43 -28.51 2.11
CA VAL A 412 -12.19 -27.70 2.21
C VAL A 412 -12.48 -26.25 1.83
N TRP A 413 -13.28 -26.04 0.81
CA TRP A 413 -13.64 -24.71 0.34
C TRP A 413 -14.54 -23.95 1.32
N ASP A 414 -15.54 -24.63 1.87
CA ASP A 414 -16.43 -24.06 2.88
C ASP A 414 -15.63 -23.69 4.14
N MET A 415 -14.67 -24.52 4.55
CA MET A 415 -13.78 -24.26 5.67
C MET A 415 -12.89 -23.03 5.46
N PHE A 416 -12.45 -22.74 4.22
CA PHE A 416 -11.72 -21.49 3.91
C PHE A 416 -12.63 -20.28 3.90
N LYS A 417 -13.89 -20.41 3.49
CA LYS A 417 -14.87 -19.32 3.58
C LYS A 417 -15.21 -18.95 5.03
N GLU A 418 -15.37 -19.95 5.88
CA GLU A 418 -15.76 -19.76 7.29
C GLU A 418 -14.58 -19.28 8.15
N ASN A 419 -13.39 -19.88 7.98
CA ASN A 419 -12.26 -19.66 8.88
C ASN A 419 -11.20 -18.71 8.34
N GLY A 420 -11.31 -18.26 7.08
CA GLY A 420 -10.28 -17.49 6.42
C GLY A 420 -9.03 -18.31 6.07
N ARG A 421 -8.07 -17.66 5.43
CA ARG A 421 -6.83 -18.25 4.97
C ARG A 421 -5.76 -18.25 6.05
N TRP A 422 -4.96 -19.30 6.11
CA TRP A 422 -3.77 -19.35 6.96
C TRP A 422 -2.88 -18.13 6.68
N PRO A 423 -2.41 -17.40 7.70
CA PRO A 423 -1.56 -16.23 7.49
C PRO A 423 -0.28 -16.61 6.74
N ALA A 424 0.06 -15.83 5.73
CA ALA A 424 1.32 -15.94 5.02
C ALA A 424 2.33 -14.93 5.60
N ASN A 425 3.62 -15.12 5.27
CA ASN A 425 4.65 -14.13 5.57
C ASN A 425 4.63 -12.92 4.62
N ILE A 426 3.48 -12.63 4.05
CA ILE A 426 3.21 -11.47 3.19
C ILE A 426 1.90 -10.85 3.66
N TYR A 427 1.91 -9.55 3.92
CA TYR A 427 0.71 -8.78 4.22
C TYR A 427 0.60 -7.62 3.23
N TYR A 428 -0.55 -7.50 2.58
CA TYR A 428 -0.82 -6.40 1.65
C TYR A 428 -1.78 -5.40 2.26
N CYS A 429 -1.36 -4.15 2.37
CA CYS A 429 -2.24 -3.02 2.61
C CYS A 429 -1.59 -1.72 2.13
N SER A 430 -2.41 -0.73 1.83
CA SER A 430 -1.96 0.62 1.48
C SER A 430 -1.27 1.30 2.66
N LYS A 431 -0.44 2.30 2.39
CA LYS A 431 0.04 3.26 3.39
C LYS A 431 -1.15 3.95 4.07
N PRO A 432 -1.01 4.43 5.30
CA PRO A 432 -2.11 5.08 6.01
C PRO A 432 -2.54 6.35 5.27
N SER A 433 -3.85 6.52 5.13
CA SER A 433 -4.44 7.74 4.57
C SER A 433 -4.15 8.96 5.46
N ARG A 434 -4.30 10.18 4.91
CA ARG A 434 -4.16 11.40 5.70
C ARG A 434 -5.08 11.40 6.92
N ASN A 435 -6.34 10.98 6.74
CA ASN A 435 -7.30 10.90 7.84
C ASN A 435 -6.84 9.93 8.93
N GLU A 436 -6.28 8.78 8.58
CA GLU A 436 -5.72 7.83 9.55
C GLU A 436 -4.50 8.39 10.29
N LYS A 437 -3.64 9.14 9.60
CA LYS A 437 -2.48 9.82 10.22
C LYS A 437 -2.90 10.89 11.23
N GLU A 438 -3.87 11.73 10.85
CA GLU A 438 -4.34 12.88 11.62
C GLU A 438 -5.37 12.51 12.69
N GLN A 439 -5.87 11.29 12.71
CA GLN A 439 -6.93 10.85 13.61
C GLN A 439 -6.57 11.07 15.08
N GLY A 440 -7.39 11.86 15.79
CA GLY A 440 -7.18 12.25 17.18
C GLY A 440 -6.25 13.44 17.39
N CYS A 441 -5.67 14.00 16.31
CA CYS A 441 -4.71 15.11 16.41
C CYS A 441 -5.35 16.51 16.23
N ASP A 442 -6.69 16.60 16.24
CA ASP A 442 -7.42 17.85 15.92
C ASP A 442 -7.07 19.03 16.85
N ASP A 443 -6.74 18.74 18.10
CA ASP A 443 -6.40 19.75 19.13
C ASP A 443 -4.89 20.10 19.18
N LEU A 444 -4.05 19.42 18.39
CA LEU A 444 -2.64 19.71 18.36
C LEU A 444 -2.32 20.93 17.49
N GLN A 445 -1.28 21.65 17.88
CA GLN A 445 -0.75 22.74 17.05
C GLN A 445 -0.23 22.16 15.74
N GLY A 446 -0.90 22.46 14.64
CA GLY A 446 -0.45 22.05 13.32
C GLY A 446 0.63 22.97 12.76
N MET A 447 1.46 22.41 11.91
CA MET A 447 2.48 23.15 11.14
C MET A 447 2.16 23.09 9.64
N SER A 448 2.87 23.88 8.83
CA SER A 448 2.77 23.72 7.37
C SER A 448 3.38 22.39 6.92
N GLY A 449 2.91 21.84 5.80
CA GLY A 449 3.50 20.62 5.25
C GLY A 449 4.98 20.81 4.86
N ALA A 450 5.43 22.04 4.57
CA ALA A 450 6.83 22.35 4.29
C ALA A 450 7.70 22.30 5.55
N ASP A 451 7.19 22.83 6.66
CA ASP A 451 7.86 22.81 7.96
C ASP A 451 7.94 21.39 8.52
N ALA A 452 6.90 20.59 8.33
CA ALA A 452 6.85 19.19 8.76
C ALA A 452 8.00 18.34 8.18
N VAL A 453 8.50 18.70 7.00
CA VAL A 453 9.62 18.03 6.32
C VAL A 453 10.91 18.85 6.33
N SER A 454 10.98 19.91 7.15
CA SER A 454 12.19 20.76 7.36
C SER A 454 12.81 21.30 6.07
N ARG A 455 11.99 21.76 5.11
CA ARG A 455 12.46 22.30 3.83
C ARG A 455 13.07 23.68 3.98
N LYS A 456 14.25 23.87 3.39
CA LYS A 456 14.91 25.18 3.34
C LYS A 456 14.11 26.14 2.45
N GLU A 457 13.96 27.39 2.91
CA GLU A 457 13.37 28.48 2.12
C GLU A 457 14.16 28.67 0.81
N GLY A 458 13.46 28.70 -0.34
CA GLY A 458 14.08 28.80 -1.66
C GLY A 458 14.49 27.49 -2.31
N SER A 459 14.30 26.33 -1.65
CA SER A 459 14.55 25.02 -2.26
C SER A 459 13.63 24.76 -3.45
N ALA A 460 14.07 23.91 -4.39
CA ALA A 460 13.28 23.57 -5.59
C ALA A 460 11.90 23.01 -5.22
N GLY A 461 11.80 22.25 -4.12
CA GLY A 461 10.54 21.75 -3.62
C GLY A 461 9.59 22.81 -3.05
N MET A 462 10.11 23.91 -2.48
CA MET A 462 9.31 25.06 -2.04
C MET A 462 8.81 25.89 -3.22
N ASN A 463 9.62 25.99 -4.27
CA ASN A 463 9.29 26.77 -5.48
C ASN A 463 8.49 25.96 -6.50
N ASN A 464 8.28 24.66 -6.28
CA ASN A 464 7.52 23.83 -7.19
C ASN A 464 6.00 24.00 -6.92
N PRO A 465 5.25 24.61 -7.86
CA PRO A 465 3.81 24.80 -7.70
C PRO A 465 3.00 23.50 -7.66
N ARG A 466 3.68 22.36 -7.88
CA ARG A 466 3.14 21.01 -7.75
C ARG A 466 3.43 20.33 -6.41
N ALA A 467 4.26 20.93 -5.57
CA ALA A 467 4.34 20.53 -4.17
C ALA A 467 2.92 20.66 -3.61
N GLY A 468 2.17 19.56 -3.68
CA GLY A 468 0.71 19.55 -3.72
C GLY A 468 0.03 20.31 -2.59
N ALA A 469 -1.27 20.53 -2.71
CA ALA A 469 -2.11 21.20 -1.70
C ALA A 469 -1.93 20.60 -0.29
N GLY A 470 -1.50 19.34 -0.17
CA GLY A 470 -1.12 18.70 1.09
C GLY A 470 0.15 19.27 1.74
N ARG A 471 1.10 19.82 0.95
CA ARG A 471 2.37 20.41 1.45
C ARG A 471 2.28 21.90 1.70
N THR A 472 1.37 22.55 1.04
CA THR A 472 0.90 23.90 1.35
C THR A 472 -0.29 23.87 2.29
N ALA A 473 -0.69 22.68 2.77
CA ALA A 473 -1.74 22.55 3.77
C ALA A 473 -1.31 23.35 5.01
N SER A 474 -2.18 24.26 5.38
CA SER A 474 -1.98 25.19 6.49
C SER A 474 -1.97 24.49 7.85
N HIS A 475 -2.23 23.18 7.90
CA HIS A 475 -2.32 22.43 9.14
C HIS A 475 -2.02 20.96 8.93
N VAL A 476 -0.86 20.52 9.43
CA VAL A 476 -0.45 19.12 9.59
C VAL A 476 -0.14 18.93 11.06
N ALA A 477 -1.01 18.25 11.79
CA ALA A 477 -0.85 18.04 13.23
C ALA A 477 0.06 16.84 13.52
N ASN A 478 -0.13 15.73 12.79
CA ASN A 478 0.79 14.61 12.84
C ASN A 478 1.92 14.80 11.83
N HIS A 479 2.99 15.42 12.28
CA HIS A 479 4.18 15.70 11.47
C HIS A 479 5.22 14.55 11.46
N HIS A 480 4.89 13.39 12.03
CA HIS A 480 5.79 12.23 11.97
C HIS A 480 5.88 11.71 10.52
N PRO A 481 7.09 11.56 9.95
CA PRO A 481 7.26 11.28 8.52
C PRO A 481 6.86 9.87 8.11
N THR A 482 6.96 8.89 9.02
CA THR A 482 6.77 7.45 8.72
C THR A 482 5.71 6.84 9.63
N VAL A 483 4.44 6.98 9.28
CA VAL A 483 3.32 6.37 10.04
C VAL A 483 2.99 5.02 9.43
N LYS A 484 2.96 3.95 10.24
CA LYS A 484 2.53 2.61 9.80
C LYS A 484 1.00 2.50 9.80
N PRO A 485 0.40 1.67 8.91
CA PRO A 485 -1.03 1.41 8.93
C PRO A 485 -1.46 0.71 10.22
N VAL A 486 -2.52 1.20 10.86
CA VAL A 486 -3.05 0.63 12.11
C VAL A 486 -3.45 -0.84 11.91
N ASN A 487 -4.09 -1.18 10.79
CA ASN A 487 -4.49 -2.56 10.51
C ASN A 487 -3.32 -3.53 10.39
N LEU A 488 -2.19 -3.10 9.82
CA LEU A 488 -0.97 -3.89 9.77
C LEU A 488 -0.44 -4.16 11.19
N MET A 489 -0.33 -3.10 12.02
CA MET A 489 0.17 -3.25 13.39
C MET A 489 -0.75 -4.11 14.25
N ARG A 490 -2.08 -3.97 14.10
CA ARG A 490 -3.07 -4.84 14.75
C ARG A 490 -2.87 -6.31 14.38
N TRP A 491 -2.67 -6.60 13.09
CA TRP A 491 -2.43 -7.96 12.62
C TRP A 491 -1.13 -8.55 13.19
N LEU A 492 -0.04 -7.77 13.19
CA LEU A 492 1.24 -8.19 13.76
C LEU A 492 1.12 -8.44 15.28
N LEU A 493 0.47 -7.54 16.02
CA LEU A 493 0.29 -7.69 17.46
C LEU A 493 -0.55 -8.93 17.80
N ARG A 494 -1.65 -9.17 17.07
CA ARG A 494 -2.44 -10.40 17.24
C ARG A 494 -1.64 -11.67 16.97
N LEU A 495 -0.69 -11.61 16.02
CA LEU A 495 0.14 -12.75 15.65
C LEU A 495 1.06 -13.19 16.79
N ILE A 496 1.69 -12.23 17.50
CA ILE A 496 2.81 -12.50 18.41
C ILE A 496 2.48 -12.29 19.91
N THR A 497 1.35 -11.65 20.23
CA THR A 497 1.02 -11.25 21.60
C THR A 497 -0.11 -12.13 22.16
N PRO A 498 0.05 -12.75 23.33
CA PRO A 498 -1.04 -13.48 23.99
C PRO A 498 -2.14 -12.51 24.45
N LYS A 499 -3.35 -13.03 24.65
CA LYS A 499 -4.49 -12.21 25.12
C LYS A 499 -4.16 -11.49 26.43
N GLY A 500 -4.35 -10.16 26.44
CA GLY A 500 -4.02 -9.30 27.58
C GLY A 500 -2.52 -9.17 27.85
N GLY A 501 -1.69 -9.56 26.87
CA GLY A 501 -0.23 -9.52 27.00
C GLY A 501 0.33 -8.11 26.97
N LYS A 502 1.60 -7.99 27.37
CA LYS A 502 2.37 -6.75 27.44
C LYS A 502 3.31 -6.62 26.24
N VAL A 503 3.11 -5.59 25.46
CA VAL A 503 3.92 -5.24 24.29
C VAL A 503 4.97 -4.21 24.69
N LEU A 504 6.18 -4.30 24.14
CA LEU A 504 7.17 -3.24 24.17
C LEU A 504 7.34 -2.65 22.76
N GLU A 505 7.30 -1.32 22.67
CA GLU A 505 7.58 -0.55 21.46
C GLU A 505 8.70 0.47 21.74
N PRO A 506 9.96 0.12 21.44
CA PRO A 506 11.12 0.97 21.76
C PRO A 506 11.25 2.25 20.92
N PHE A 507 10.58 2.33 19.77
CA PHE A 507 10.66 3.44 18.83
C PHE A 507 9.26 3.86 18.41
N ALA A 508 8.49 4.42 19.38
CA ALA A 508 7.04 4.57 19.25
C ALA A 508 6.60 5.55 18.14
N GLY A 509 7.46 6.52 17.75
CA GLY A 509 7.20 7.46 16.67
C GLY A 509 5.87 8.21 16.84
N SER A 510 4.91 7.97 15.97
CA SER A 510 3.56 8.53 16.08
C SER A 510 2.57 7.68 16.87
N GLY A 511 3.02 6.60 17.53
CA GLY A 511 2.22 5.76 18.42
C GLY A 511 1.30 4.75 17.75
N THR A 512 1.52 4.40 16.50
CA THR A 512 0.61 3.47 15.81
C THR A 512 0.54 2.09 16.49
N THR A 513 1.66 1.59 17.04
CA THR A 513 1.69 0.34 17.80
C THR A 513 0.85 0.43 19.07
N LEU A 514 0.89 1.57 19.78
CA LEU A 514 0.09 1.78 20.98
C LEU A 514 -1.40 1.89 20.66
N VAL A 515 -1.76 2.60 19.59
CA VAL A 515 -3.14 2.64 19.07
C VAL A 515 -3.63 1.23 18.73
N ALA A 516 -2.82 0.45 18.01
CA ALA A 516 -3.15 -0.93 17.66
C ALA A 516 -3.30 -1.83 18.90
N ALA A 517 -2.40 -1.68 19.89
CA ALA A 517 -2.47 -2.41 21.15
C ALA A 517 -3.74 -2.07 21.93
N GLN A 518 -4.13 -0.79 22.00
CA GLN A 518 -5.38 -0.35 22.64
C GLN A 518 -6.60 -1.01 21.98
N LEU A 519 -6.66 -1.00 20.65
CA LEU A 519 -7.77 -1.60 19.88
C LEU A 519 -7.84 -3.13 19.98
N GLU A 520 -6.74 -3.80 20.30
CA GLU A 520 -6.69 -5.27 20.50
C GLU A 520 -6.76 -5.70 21.98
N GLY A 521 -6.83 -4.75 22.91
CA GLY A 521 -6.90 -5.05 24.36
C GLY A 521 -5.58 -5.53 24.95
N PHE A 522 -4.44 -5.12 24.38
CA PHE A 522 -3.10 -5.33 24.92
C PHE A 522 -2.66 -4.10 25.72
N SER A 523 -1.74 -4.28 26.67
CA SER A 523 -0.99 -3.16 27.25
C SER A 523 0.28 -2.95 26.43
N CYS A 524 0.63 -1.71 26.15
CA CYS A 524 1.87 -1.39 25.45
C CYS A 524 2.69 -0.37 26.23
N TYR A 525 3.98 -0.67 26.37
CA TYR A 525 4.98 0.24 26.90
C TYR A 525 5.77 0.81 25.73
N GLY A 526 5.47 2.05 25.36
CA GLY A 526 6.09 2.78 24.26
C GLY A 526 7.21 3.71 24.77
N ILE A 527 8.27 3.81 23.99
CA ILE A 527 9.37 4.75 24.28
C ILE A 527 9.54 5.62 23.03
N GLU A 528 9.59 6.93 23.23
CA GLU A 528 9.81 7.92 22.18
C GLU A 528 10.76 9.01 22.68
N ARG A 529 11.77 9.31 21.91
CA ARG A 529 12.79 10.29 22.31
C ARG A 529 12.34 11.73 22.07
N GLU A 530 11.51 11.96 21.06
CA GLU A 530 11.11 13.29 20.64
C GLU A 530 9.84 13.76 21.36
N PRO A 531 9.91 14.83 22.18
CA PRO A 531 8.76 15.32 22.95
C PRO A 531 7.52 15.63 22.09
N SER A 532 7.70 16.24 20.92
CA SER A 532 6.59 16.57 20.00
C SER A 532 5.89 15.33 19.44
N TYR A 533 6.62 14.23 19.27
CA TYR A 533 6.01 12.95 18.88
C TYR A 533 5.25 12.30 20.04
N CYS A 534 5.73 12.49 21.28
CA CYS A 534 4.98 12.05 22.47
C CYS A 534 3.61 12.74 22.58
N ASP A 535 3.51 14.02 22.20
CA ASP A 535 2.21 14.72 22.14
C ASP A 535 1.28 14.11 21.09
N ILE A 536 1.81 13.74 19.92
CA ILE A 536 1.06 13.03 18.88
C ILE A 536 0.59 11.67 19.40
N ILE A 537 1.45 10.89 20.06
CA ILE A 537 1.09 9.61 20.66
C ILE A 537 -0.05 9.81 21.66
N ARG A 538 0.10 10.80 22.57
CA ARG A 538 -0.91 11.13 23.59
C ARG A 538 -2.27 11.39 22.94
N ALA A 539 -2.32 12.19 21.91
CA ALA A 539 -3.56 12.55 21.22
C ALA A 539 -4.22 11.35 20.53
N ARG A 540 -3.44 10.60 19.75
CA ARG A 540 -3.94 9.44 19.00
C ARG A 540 -4.40 8.30 19.91
N VAL A 541 -3.67 8.01 20.97
CA VAL A 541 -4.06 6.96 21.93
C VAL A 541 -5.28 7.38 22.74
N LYS A 542 -5.39 8.65 23.18
CA LYS A 542 -6.62 9.16 23.82
C LYS A 542 -7.86 8.99 22.93
N HIS A 543 -7.73 9.30 21.65
CA HIS A 543 -8.81 9.09 20.68
C HIS A 543 -9.22 7.61 20.60
N ALA A 544 -8.23 6.71 20.51
CA ALA A 544 -8.50 5.28 20.46
C ALA A 544 -9.13 4.71 21.75
N VAL A 545 -8.87 5.31 22.92
CA VAL A 545 -9.54 4.96 24.18
C VAL A 545 -11.00 5.45 24.16
N GLY A 546 -11.25 6.67 23.69
CA GLY A 546 -12.60 7.25 23.67
C GLY A 546 -13.57 6.53 22.73
N ASP A 547 -13.09 5.92 21.66
CA ASP A 547 -13.91 5.14 20.72
C ASP A 547 -14.41 3.79 21.29
N HIS A 548 -13.90 3.35 22.43
CA HIS A 548 -14.27 2.08 23.08
C HIS A 548 -15.15 2.21 24.33
N ASP A 549 -15.39 3.42 24.82
CA ASP A 549 -16.27 3.70 25.97
C ASP A 549 -17.71 4.03 25.56
N VAL A 550 -18.14 3.73 24.30
CA VAL A 550 -19.50 3.91 23.80
C VAL A 550 -20.17 2.57 23.51
#